data_e5f1b1c51c145c3581cbb06bac3b20b0
#
_entry.id   e5f1b1c51c145c3581cbb06bac3b20b0
#
_cell.length_a   1.000
_cell.length_b   1.000
_cell.length_c   1.000
_cell.angle_alpha   90.00
_cell.angle_beta   90.00
_cell.angle_gamma   90.00
#
_symmetry.space_group_name_H-M   'P 1'
#
loop_
_entity.id
_entity.type
_entity.pdbx_description
1 polymer ?
#
loop_
_entity_poly.entity_id
_entity_poly.type
_entity_poly.pdbx_seq_one_letter_code
_entity_poly.pdbx_strand_id
1 'polypeptide(L)'
;LASGTGFAPIKALLEYMLHKGITRPAVLYWGGRRPADLYLDGWVREQLTLMPHLPYVPVISDALAQDNWTGRTGFVHSAVLQDLPDLSGHQVYACGAPVVVDSARAAYTAVAHLPPEEFYADSFTTEADKHKDPA
;
A
#
# COMPACT_ATOMS: atom_id res chain seq x y z
N LEU A 1 1.77 -2.15 -0.24
CA LEU A 1 1.22 -0.87 0.22
C LEU A 1 0.87 0.01 -0.97
N ALA A 2 -0.32 0.53 -0.98
CA ALA A 2 -0.78 1.49 -1.99
C ALA A 2 -1.28 2.76 -1.29
N SER A 3 -1.13 3.90 -1.96
CA SER A 3 -1.61 5.18 -1.48
C SER A 3 -2.48 5.85 -2.55
N GLY A 4 -3.74 6.11 -2.23
CA GLY A 4 -4.68 6.78 -3.12
C GLY A 4 -4.78 6.10 -4.48
N THR A 5 -4.52 6.84 -5.56
CA THR A 5 -4.57 6.32 -6.93
C THR A 5 -3.41 5.39 -7.27
N GLY A 6 -2.43 5.23 -6.37
CA GLY A 6 -1.29 4.34 -6.56
C GLY A 6 -1.64 2.86 -6.53
N PHE A 7 -2.93 2.53 -6.56
CA PHE A 7 -3.35 1.13 -6.51
C PHE A 7 -3.15 0.38 -7.84
N ALA A 8 -3.11 1.07 -8.97
CA ALA A 8 -3.07 0.40 -10.27
C ALA A 8 -1.92 -0.61 -10.43
N PRO A 9 -0.66 -0.28 -10.09
CA PRO A 9 0.42 -1.28 -10.15
C PRO A 9 0.23 -2.41 -9.15
N ILE A 10 -0.34 -2.12 -7.98
CA ILE A 10 -0.63 -3.15 -6.98
C ILE A 10 -1.73 -4.08 -7.47
N LYS A 11 -2.76 -3.51 -8.13
CA LYS A 11 -3.81 -4.32 -8.75
C LYS A 11 -3.22 -5.30 -9.76
N ALA A 12 -2.30 -4.83 -10.61
CA ALA A 12 -1.65 -5.68 -11.58
C ALA A 12 -0.86 -6.81 -10.91
N LEU A 13 -0.19 -6.50 -9.80
CA LEU A 13 0.53 -7.50 -9.03
C LEU A 13 -0.41 -8.55 -8.44
N LEU A 14 -1.55 -8.13 -7.89
CA LEU A 14 -2.54 -9.05 -7.34
C LEU A 14 -3.13 -9.94 -8.43
N GLU A 15 -3.43 -9.38 -9.59
CA GLU A 15 -3.92 -10.14 -10.74
C GLU A 15 -2.90 -11.17 -11.20
N TYR A 16 -1.62 -10.80 -11.21
CA TYR A 16 -0.54 -11.71 -11.55
C TYR A 16 -0.46 -12.87 -10.55
N MET A 17 -0.52 -12.56 -9.25
CA MET A 17 -0.49 -13.58 -8.21
C MET A 17 -1.65 -14.55 -8.34
N LEU A 18 -2.84 -14.03 -8.59
CA LEU A 18 -4.03 -14.86 -8.77
C LEU A 18 -3.91 -15.74 -10.01
N HIS A 19 -3.48 -15.17 -11.13
CA HIS A 19 -3.33 -15.90 -12.40
C HIS A 19 -2.29 -17.03 -12.30
N LYS A 20 -1.20 -16.77 -11.58
CA LYS A 20 -0.12 -17.75 -11.42
C LYS A 20 -0.34 -18.72 -10.25
N GLY A 21 -1.40 -18.54 -9.49
CA GLY A 21 -1.67 -19.38 -8.33
C GLY A 21 -0.64 -19.24 -7.22
N ILE A 22 -0.08 -18.03 -7.06
CA ILE A 22 0.93 -17.79 -6.01
C ILE A 22 0.23 -17.73 -4.67
N THR A 23 0.68 -18.56 -3.73
CA THR A 23 0.10 -18.66 -2.38
C THR A 23 1.04 -18.13 -1.30
N ARG A 24 2.10 -17.41 -1.68
CA ARG A 24 3.02 -16.79 -0.73
C ARG A 24 2.26 -15.89 0.22
N PRO A 25 2.56 -15.94 1.55
CA PRO A 25 1.91 -15.03 2.50
C PRO A 25 2.14 -13.57 2.11
N ALA A 26 1.06 -12.80 2.10
CA ALA A 26 1.11 -11.39 1.75
C ALA A 26 0.00 -10.66 2.47
N VAL A 27 0.19 -9.35 2.69
CA VAL A 27 -0.81 -8.46 3.27
C VAL A 27 -0.90 -7.23 2.39
N LEU A 28 -2.12 -6.82 2.07
CA LEU A 28 -2.36 -5.60 1.28
C LEU A 28 -2.80 -4.47 2.21
N TYR A 29 -2.04 -3.38 2.19
CA TYR A 29 -2.41 -2.12 2.86
C TYR A 29 -2.69 -1.08 1.79
N TRP A 30 -3.89 -0.51 1.81
CA TRP A 30 -4.26 0.55 0.88
C TRP A 30 -4.76 1.75 1.66
N GLY A 31 -4.06 2.86 1.55
CA GLY A 31 -4.37 4.09 2.26
C GLY A 31 -4.97 5.15 1.38
N GLY A 32 -5.88 5.93 1.94
CA GLY A 32 -6.45 7.11 1.34
C GLY A 32 -6.77 8.13 2.42
N ARG A 33 -7.12 9.35 2.03
CA ARG A 33 -7.55 10.38 2.98
C ARG A 33 -9.01 10.14 3.39
N ARG A 34 -9.83 9.79 2.43
CA ARG A 34 -11.27 9.55 2.60
C ARG A 34 -11.63 8.17 2.04
N PRO A 35 -12.72 7.55 2.51
CA PRO A 35 -13.12 6.24 1.99
C PRO A 35 -13.30 6.21 0.48
N ALA A 36 -13.77 7.30 -0.12
CA ALA A 36 -13.96 7.38 -1.57
C ALA A 36 -12.66 7.27 -2.35
N ASP A 37 -11.50 7.53 -1.72
CA ASP A 37 -10.21 7.40 -2.37
C ASP A 37 -9.85 5.94 -2.66
N LEU A 38 -10.47 5.01 -1.95
CA LEU A 38 -10.30 3.58 -2.17
C LEU A 38 -11.26 3.11 -3.28
N TYR A 39 -11.04 3.64 -4.47
CA TYR A 39 -11.99 3.53 -5.58
C TYR A 39 -12.23 2.10 -6.08
N LEU A 40 -11.35 1.16 -5.79
CA LEU A 40 -11.50 -0.25 -6.15
C LEU A 40 -11.63 -1.16 -4.92
N ASP A 41 -12.06 -0.60 -3.79
CA ASP A 41 -12.25 -1.38 -2.56
C ASP A 41 -13.15 -2.59 -2.78
N GLY A 42 -14.26 -2.41 -3.49
CA GLY A 42 -15.16 -3.50 -3.80
C GLY A 42 -14.50 -4.59 -4.63
N TRP A 43 -13.71 -4.21 -5.63
CA TRP A 43 -12.96 -5.15 -6.46
C TRP A 43 -11.98 -5.98 -5.61
N VAL A 44 -11.26 -5.30 -4.69
CA VAL A 44 -10.30 -5.98 -3.80
C VAL A 44 -11.02 -7.02 -2.95
N ARG A 45 -12.13 -6.64 -2.30
CA ARG A 45 -12.87 -7.55 -1.43
C ARG A 45 -13.40 -8.75 -2.20
N GLU A 46 -13.79 -8.55 -3.43
CA GLU A 46 -14.23 -9.63 -4.31
C GLU A 46 -13.09 -10.59 -4.62
N GLN A 47 -11.89 -10.06 -4.94
CA GLN A 47 -10.73 -10.89 -5.23
C GLN A 47 -10.25 -11.67 -4.00
N LEU A 48 -10.44 -11.13 -2.80
CA LEU A 48 -10.01 -11.80 -1.58
C LEU A 48 -10.76 -13.10 -1.32
N THR A 49 -11.93 -13.27 -1.89
CA THR A 49 -12.63 -14.58 -1.82
C THR A 49 -11.85 -15.67 -2.53
N LEU A 50 -11.01 -15.28 -3.51
CA LEU A 50 -10.16 -16.19 -4.27
C LEU A 50 -8.75 -16.28 -3.71
N MET A 51 -8.40 -15.39 -2.77
CA MET A 51 -7.07 -15.30 -2.18
C MET A 51 -7.17 -15.18 -0.65
N PRO A 52 -7.69 -16.21 0.04
CA PRO A 52 -7.93 -16.13 1.49
C PRO A 52 -6.65 -16.00 2.32
N HIS A 53 -5.48 -16.24 1.72
CA HIS A 53 -4.19 -16.09 2.37
C HIS A 53 -3.65 -14.66 2.34
N LEU A 54 -4.43 -13.69 1.80
CA LEU A 54 -3.99 -12.30 1.65
C LEU A 54 -4.93 -11.38 2.43
N PRO A 55 -4.62 -11.05 3.69
CA PRO A 55 -5.38 -10.07 4.45
C PRO A 55 -5.33 -8.69 3.79
N TYR A 56 -6.42 -7.94 3.93
CA TYR A 56 -6.56 -6.59 3.37
C TYR A 56 -6.82 -5.61 4.48
N VAL A 57 -6.04 -4.55 4.55
CA VAL A 57 -6.17 -3.50 5.57
C VAL A 57 -6.34 -2.15 4.89
N PRO A 58 -7.58 -1.68 4.70
CA PRO A 58 -7.83 -0.32 4.23
C PRO A 58 -7.60 0.67 5.37
N VAL A 59 -6.92 1.79 5.08
CA VAL A 59 -6.54 2.78 6.08
C VAL A 59 -6.95 4.17 5.61
N ILE A 60 -7.65 4.92 6.46
CA ILE A 60 -8.12 6.27 6.12
C ILE A 60 -7.48 7.27 7.08
N SER A 61 -6.77 8.26 6.52
CA SER A 61 -6.01 9.22 7.33
C SER A 61 -6.81 10.44 7.76
N ASP A 62 -7.90 10.76 7.06
CA ASP A 62 -8.67 12.00 7.30
C ASP A 62 -10.16 11.73 7.18
N ALA A 63 -10.64 10.69 7.89
CA ALA A 63 -12.05 10.34 7.87
C ALA A 63 -12.88 11.40 8.59
N LEU A 64 -14.01 11.79 7.97
CA LEU A 64 -14.96 12.71 8.57
C LEU A 64 -16.07 11.92 9.25
N ALA A 65 -16.74 12.54 10.22
CA ALA A 65 -17.84 11.89 10.95
C ALA A 65 -18.93 11.38 9.98
N GLN A 66 -19.20 12.14 8.92
CA GLN A 66 -20.21 11.77 7.93
C GLN A 66 -19.84 10.56 7.09
N ASP A 67 -18.57 10.15 7.09
CA ASP A 67 -18.12 8.98 6.33
C ASP A 67 -18.49 7.67 7.05
N ASN A 68 -18.81 7.74 8.34
CA ASN A 68 -19.12 6.57 9.17
C ASN A 68 -18.03 5.49 9.07
N TRP A 69 -16.78 5.91 8.98
CA TRP A 69 -15.66 4.98 8.84
C TRP A 69 -15.39 4.28 10.17
N THR A 70 -15.41 2.96 10.16
CA THR A 70 -15.17 2.14 11.35
C THR A 70 -13.88 1.32 11.26
N GLY A 71 -13.13 1.45 10.14
CA GLY A 71 -11.90 0.72 9.92
C GLY A 71 -10.69 1.43 10.49
N ARG A 72 -9.51 1.06 9.98
CA ARG A 72 -8.23 1.58 10.42
C ARG A 72 -8.08 3.05 10.08
N THR A 73 -7.52 3.83 10.99
CA THR A 73 -7.26 5.26 10.78
C THR A 73 -5.76 5.55 10.88
N GLY A 74 -5.37 6.72 10.35
CA GLY A 74 -3.97 7.15 10.34
C GLY A 74 -3.33 6.99 8.97
N PHE A 75 -2.01 7.07 8.94
CA PHE A 75 -1.26 6.93 7.69
C PHE A 75 -0.98 5.47 7.39
N VAL A 76 -1.08 5.11 6.12
CA VAL A 76 -0.94 3.70 5.70
C VAL A 76 0.44 3.14 6.04
N HIS A 77 1.50 3.93 5.88
CA HIS A 77 2.84 3.44 6.19
C HIS A 77 3.03 3.19 7.68
N SER A 78 2.36 3.97 8.54
CA SER A 78 2.39 3.76 9.98
C SER A 78 1.60 2.52 10.40
N ALA A 79 0.50 2.25 9.71
CA ALA A 79 -0.31 1.05 9.99
C ALA A 79 0.51 -0.23 9.80
N VAL A 80 1.34 -0.26 8.75
CA VAL A 80 2.22 -1.41 8.51
C VAL A 80 3.18 -1.61 9.68
N LEU A 81 3.80 -0.54 10.18
CA LEU A 81 4.74 -0.63 11.31
C LEU A 81 4.05 -1.08 12.59
N GLN A 82 2.82 -0.66 12.81
CA GLN A 82 2.05 -1.07 13.99
C GLN A 82 1.77 -2.57 13.98
N ASP A 83 1.48 -3.12 12.82
CA ASP A 83 1.12 -4.53 12.67
C ASP A 83 2.36 -5.41 12.48
N LEU A 84 3.36 -4.89 11.77
CA LEU A 84 4.57 -5.64 11.39
C LEU A 84 5.81 -4.84 11.79
N PRO A 85 6.14 -4.80 13.10
CA PRO A 85 7.28 -4.02 13.58
C PRO A 85 8.64 -4.55 13.13
N ASP A 86 8.70 -5.79 12.65
CA ASP A 86 9.93 -6.39 12.12
C ASP A 86 9.67 -6.87 10.69
N LEU A 87 10.31 -6.21 9.73
CA LEU A 87 10.18 -6.51 8.30
C LEU A 87 11.42 -7.20 7.74
N SER A 88 12.32 -7.70 8.60
CA SER A 88 13.59 -8.29 8.16
C SER A 88 13.42 -9.48 7.22
N GLY A 89 12.31 -10.20 7.32
CA GLY A 89 12.01 -11.33 6.44
C GLY A 89 10.98 -11.03 5.36
N HIS A 90 10.73 -9.76 5.07
CA HIS A 90 9.67 -9.34 4.16
C HIS A 90 10.23 -8.67 2.91
N GLN A 91 9.38 -8.60 1.89
CA GLN A 91 9.55 -7.71 0.74
C GLN A 91 8.39 -6.73 0.76
N VAL A 92 8.66 -5.46 0.47
CA VAL A 92 7.64 -4.41 0.44
C VAL A 92 7.50 -3.87 -0.98
N TYR A 93 6.28 -3.82 -1.46
CA TYR A 93 5.92 -3.20 -2.74
C TYR A 93 5.06 -2.00 -2.41
N ALA A 94 5.53 -0.80 -2.76
CA ALA A 94 4.87 0.45 -2.40
C ALA A 94 4.62 1.31 -3.63
N CYS A 95 3.41 1.79 -3.78
CA CYS A 95 3.01 2.62 -4.93
C CYS A 95 2.14 3.77 -4.45
N GLY A 96 2.31 4.93 -5.07
CA GLY A 96 1.47 6.09 -4.82
C GLY A 96 2.23 7.38 -4.68
N ALA A 97 1.74 8.29 -3.82
CA ALA A 97 2.34 9.60 -3.62
C ALA A 97 3.79 9.48 -3.14
N PRO A 98 4.71 10.26 -3.72
CA PRO A 98 6.13 10.17 -3.35
C PRO A 98 6.37 10.36 -1.84
N VAL A 99 5.65 11.27 -1.19
CA VAL A 99 5.83 11.52 0.24
C VAL A 99 5.51 10.27 1.06
N VAL A 100 4.49 9.51 0.68
CA VAL A 100 4.11 8.28 1.38
C VAL A 100 5.15 7.19 1.12
N VAL A 101 5.54 7.02 -0.14
CA VAL A 101 6.51 5.99 -0.53
C VAL A 101 7.87 6.26 0.14
N ASP A 102 8.33 7.51 0.15
CA ASP A 102 9.60 7.88 0.76
C ASP A 102 9.56 7.72 2.28
N SER A 103 8.45 8.09 2.91
CA SER A 103 8.27 7.93 4.35
C SER A 103 8.29 6.45 4.74
N ALA A 104 7.64 5.60 3.94
CA ALA A 104 7.65 4.17 4.17
C ALA A 104 9.05 3.59 4.04
N ARG A 105 9.77 3.95 2.97
CA ARG A 105 11.13 3.47 2.77
C ARG A 105 12.02 3.84 3.96
N ALA A 106 11.99 5.10 4.37
CA ALA A 106 12.83 5.57 5.46
C ALA A 106 12.51 4.86 6.77
N ALA A 107 11.22 4.76 7.11
CA ALA A 107 10.81 4.13 8.36
C ALA A 107 11.08 2.63 8.38
N TYR A 108 10.78 1.93 7.28
CA TYR A 108 10.91 0.48 7.26
C TYR A 108 12.36 0.03 7.29
N THR A 109 13.26 0.76 6.64
CA THR A 109 14.69 0.43 6.65
C THR A 109 15.36 0.83 7.95
N ALA A 110 14.95 1.96 8.56
CA ALA A 110 15.58 2.46 9.77
C ALA A 110 15.06 1.79 11.05
N VAL A 111 13.76 1.47 11.10
CA VAL A 111 13.11 1.02 12.34
C VAL A 111 12.74 -0.46 12.29
N ALA A 112 12.24 -0.94 11.15
CA ALA A 112 11.70 -2.29 11.02
C ALA A 112 12.71 -3.29 10.44
N HIS A 113 13.94 -2.90 10.25
CA HIS A 113 15.03 -3.77 9.78
C HIS A 113 14.79 -4.34 8.37
N LEU A 114 14.02 -3.67 7.54
CA LEU A 114 13.84 -4.11 6.16
C LEU A 114 15.13 -3.86 5.38
N PRO A 115 15.69 -4.89 4.71
CA PRO A 115 16.82 -4.66 3.82
C PRO A 115 16.45 -3.65 2.73
N PRO A 116 17.26 -2.61 2.49
CA PRO A 116 16.92 -1.58 1.50
C PRO A 116 16.64 -2.15 0.11
N GLU A 117 17.32 -3.22 -0.28
CA GLU A 117 17.14 -3.88 -1.58
C GLU A 117 15.82 -4.65 -1.68
N GLU A 118 15.12 -4.83 -0.57
CA GLU A 118 13.83 -5.51 -0.53
C GLU A 118 12.65 -4.54 -0.54
N PHE A 119 12.91 -3.25 -0.75
CA PHE A 119 11.86 -2.24 -0.91
C PHE A 119 11.73 -1.87 -2.38
N TYR A 120 10.60 -2.21 -2.97
CA TYR A 120 10.28 -1.98 -4.38
C TYR A 120 9.21 -0.90 -4.45
N ALA A 121 9.49 0.17 -5.17
CA ALA A 121 8.60 1.33 -5.17
C ALA A 121 8.33 1.85 -6.58
N ASP A 122 7.11 2.35 -6.77
CA ASP A 122 6.71 3.08 -7.96
C ASP A 122 5.96 4.32 -7.50
N SER A 123 6.61 5.47 -7.62
CA SER A 123 6.05 6.75 -7.21
C SER A 123 5.44 7.45 -8.40
N PHE A 124 4.19 7.90 -8.26
CA PHE A 124 3.55 8.68 -9.31
C PHE A 124 3.88 10.15 -9.13
N THR A 125 4.37 10.76 -10.20
CA THR A 125 4.66 12.18 -10.25
C THR A 125 3.77 12.85 -11.27
N THR A 126 3.53 14.17 -11.11
CA THR A 126 2.83 14.95 -12.11
C THR A 126 3.75 15.17 -13.31
N GLU A 127 3.20 15.63 -14.43
CA GLU A 127 4.01 15.97 -15.59
C GLU A 127 5.06 17.03 -15.25
N ALA A 128 4.69 18.02 -14.41
CA ALA A 128 5.64 19.04 -13.97
C ALA A 128 6.79 18.42 -13.17
N ASP A 129 6.48 17.48 -12.29
CA ASP A 129 7.49 16.80 -11.49
C ASP A 129 8.42 15.96 -12.37
N LYS A 130 7.88 15.28 -13.37
CA LYS A 130 8.67 14.49 -14.30
C LYS A 130 9.67 15.35 -15.07
N HIS A 131 9.26 16.58 -15.44
CA HIS A 131 10.13 17.50 -16.13
C HIS A 131 11.21 18.10 -15.25
N LYS A 132 10.96 18.14 -13.94
CA LYS A 132 11.96 18.64 -12.96
C LYS A 132 13.00 17.59 -12.65
N ASP A 133 12.69 16.34 -12.83
CA ASP A 133 13.61 15.26 -12.52
C ASP A 133 14.70 15.20 -13.60
N PRO A 134 15.94 15.48 -13.22
CA PRO A 134 17.04 15.46 -14.20
C PRO A 134 17.44 14.04 -14.60
N ALA A 135 16.96 13.11 -13.89
CA ALA A 135 17.21 11.68 -14.04
C ALA A 135 18.68 11.33 -14.30
#